data_91cfc0057a50563860b989bb91429398
#
_entry.id   91cfc0057a50563860b989bb91429398
#
_cell.length_a   1.000
_cell.length_b   1.000
_cell.length_c   1.000
_cell.angle_alpha   90.00
_cell.angle_beta   90.00
_cell.angle_gamma   90.00
#
_symmetry.space_group_name_H-M   'P 1'
#
loop_
_entity.id
_entity.type
_entity.pdbx_description
1 polymer ?
#
loop_
_entity_poly.entity_id
_entity_poly.type
_entity_poly.pdbx_seq_one_letter_code
_entity_poly.pdbx_strand_id
1 'polypeptide(L)'
;TGAASENLCLQATAMDLVAHQMGGFDPEKAKACFNIPTDHACMAMIAVGHPAPADVLPEPLRDRELAPRKRKPLDRMAFEGGWEQELRA
;
A
#
# COMPACT_ATOMS: atom_id res chain seq x y z
N THR A 1 3.84 8.01 10.72
CA THR A 1 4.01 6.67 10.14
C THR A 1 3.67 6.66 8.66
N GLY A 2 2.53 7.21 8.27
CA GLY A 2 2.09 7.19 6.88
C GLY A 2 3.04 7.89 5.92
N ALA A 3 3.54 9.07 6.28
CA ALA A 3 4.50 9.81 5.47
C ALA A 3 5.82 9.05 5.31
N ALA A 4 6.31 8.42 6.37
CA ALA A 4 7.53 7.62 6.31
C ALA A 4 7.35 6.40 5.39
N SER A 5 6.22 5.71 5.49
CA SER A 5 5.89 4.56 4.63
C SER A 5 5.83 4.98 3.15
N GLU A 6 5.19 6.10 2.86
CA GLU A 6 5.10 6.61 1.47
C GLU A 6 6.47 7.01 0.94
N ASN A 7 7.29 7.68 1.75
CA ASN A 7 8.65 8.04 1.35
C ASN A 7 9.51 6.81 1.04
N LEU A 8 9.34 5.73 1.81
CA LEU A 8 10.02 4.47 1.54
C LEU A 8 9.60 3.92 0.17
N CYS A 9 8.30 3.92 -0.13
CA CYS A 9 7.79 3.43 -1.41
C CYS A 9 8.26 4.28 -2.59
N LEU A 10 8.29 5.60 -2.43
CA LEU A 10 8.79 6.52 -3.46
C LEU A 10 10.28 6.28 -3.72
N GLN A 11 11.07 6.10 -2.67
CA GLN A 11 12.50 5.81 -2.81
C GLN A 11 12.72 4.46 -3.48
N ALA A 12 11.95 3.45 -3.12
CA ALA A 12 12.03 2.13 -3.76
C ALA A 12 11.76 2.26 -5.27
N THR A 13 10.74 3.00 -5.65
CA THR A 13 10.41 3.25 -7.07
C THR A 13 11.54 3.97 -7.78
N ALA A 14 12.17 4.95 -7.14
CA ALA A 14 13.33 5.67 -7.71
C ALA A 14 14.55 4.76 -7.91
N MET A 15 14.63 3.66 -7.19
CA MET A 15 15.68 2.66 -7.30
C MET A 15 15.31 1.48 -8.21
N ASP A 16 14.23 1.60 -8.98
CA ASP A 16 13.69 0.54 -9.84
C ASP A 16 13.27 -0.72 -9.05
N LEU A 17 12.88 -0.54 -7.81
CA LEU A 17 12.31 -1.59 -6.97
C LEU A 17 10.79 -1.45 -6.91
N VAL A 18 10.11 -2.51 -6.49
CA VAL A 18 8.67 -2.47 -6.20
C VAL A 18 8.45 -2.60 -4.71
N ALA A 19 7.41 -1.94 -4.20
CA ALA A 19 7.05 -1.99 -2.80
C ALA A 19 5.56 -2.30 -2.66
N HIS A 20 5.24 -3.16 -1.71
CA HIS A 20 3.86 -3.54 -1.40
C HIS A 20 3.59 -3.32 0.07
N GLN A 21 2.72 -2.37 0.39
CA GLN A 21 2.29 -2.10 1.75
C GLN A 21 1.10 -3.00 2.10
N MET A 22 1.17 -3.65 3.25
CA MET A 22 0.16 -4.61 3.71
C MET A 22 -0.30 -4.26 5.12
N GLY A 23 -1.62 -4.37 5.35
CA GLY A 23 -2.21 -4.19 6.68
C GLY A 23 -2.85 -5.45 7.24
N GLY A 24 -3.07 -6.46 6.40
CA GLY A 24 -3.79 -7.69 6.76
C GLY A 24 -2.94 -8.79 7.39
N PHE A 25 -1.80 -8.47 7.98
CA PHE A 25 -0.94 -9.42 8.65
C PHE A 25 -1.32 -9.58 10.13
N ASP A 26 -0.80 -10.63 10.79
CA ASP A 26 -0.99 -10.87 12.22
C ASP A 26 0.08 -10.07 13.01
N PRO A 27 -0.30 -9.00 13.73
CA PRO A 27 0.67 -8.17 14.45
C PRO A 27 1.45 -8.92 15.52
N GLU A 28 0.81 -9.87 16.21
CA GLU A 28 1.46 -10.62 17.29
C GLU A 28 2.53 -11.57 16.73
N LYS A 29 2.24 -12.21 15.60
CA LYS A 29 3.23 -13.04 14.90
C LYS A 29 4.39 -12.21 14.38
N ALA A 30 4.11 -11.02 13.87
CA ALA A 30 5.15 -10.12 13.41
C ALA A 30 6.06 -9.69 14.55
N LYS A 31 5.50 -9.33 15.70
CA LYS A 31 6.27 -8.97 16.90
C LYS A 31 7.17 -10.12 17.36
N ALA A 32 6.63 -11.33 17.41
CA ALA A 32 7.40 -12.51 17.80
C ALA A 32 8.51 -12.81 16.80
N CYS A 33 8.23 -12.73 15.51
CA CYS A 33 9.18 -13.04 14.45
C CYS A 33 10.37 -12.07 14.40
N PHE A 34 10.11 -10.77 14.63
CA PHE A 34 11.12 -9.72 14.51
C PHE A 34 11.58 -9.16 15.86
N ASN A 35 11.21 -9.79 16.97
CA ASN A 35 11.57 -9.35 18.32
C ASN A 35 11.19 -7.89 18.60
N ILE A 36 10.00 -7.48 18.15
CA ILE A 36 9.50 -6.13 18.38
C ILE A 36 8.96 -6.03 19.81
N PRO A 37 9.37 -5.00 20.59
CA PRO A 37 8.87 -4.81 21.95
C PRO A 37 7.34 -4.69 22.01
N THR A 38 6.75 -5.13 23.12
CA THR A 38 5.28 -5.14 23.30
C THR A 38 4.66 -3.75 23.35
N ASP A 39 5.45 -2.72 23.67
CA ASP A 39 5.00 -1.33 23.70
C ASP A 39 5.02 -0.63 22.33
N HIS A 40 5.31 -1.37 21.27
CA HIS A 40 5.26 -0.89 19.89
C HIS A 40 4.08 -1.50 19.14
N ALA A 41 3.42 -0.71 18.31
CA ALA A 41 2.34 -1.19 17.44
C ALA A 41 2.87 -1.40 16.02
N CYS A 42 2.54 -2.55 15.43
CA CYS A 42 2.84 -2.83 14.02
C CYS A 42 1.76 -2.22 13.15
N MET A 43 2.05 -1.11 12.50
CA MET A 43 1.07 -0.36 11.70
C MET A 43 0.97 -0.87 10.27
N ALA A 44 2.07 -1.33 9.69
CA ALA A 44 2.12 -1.84 8.34
C ALA A 44 3.29 -2.79 8.17
N MET A 45 3.19 -3.65 7.19
CA MET A 45 4.30 -4.48 6.70
C MET A 45 4.54 -4.09 5.24
N ILE A 46 5.80 -3.93 4.88
CA ILE A 46 6.15 -3.51 3.51
C ILE A 46 7.12 -4.53 2.94
N ALA A 47 6.73 -5.14 1.83
CA ALA A 47 7.63 -5.98 1.05
C ALA A 47 8.30 -5.13 -0.03
N VAL A 48 9.61 -5.20 -0.14
CA VAL A 48 10.39 -4.48 -1.16
C VAL A 48 11.21 -5.49 -1.92
N GLY A 49 11.20 -5.40 -3.25
CA GLY A 49 11.94 -6.35 -4.06
C GLY A 49 12.10 -5.90 -5.51
N HIS A 50 12.76 -6.73 -6.28
CA HIS A 50 12.92 -6.48 -7.72
C HIS A 50 11.64 -6.85 -8.47
N PRO A 51 11.24 -6.05 -9.48
CA PRO A 51 10.07 -6.38 -10.29
C PRO A 51 10.29 -7.65 -11.09
N ALA A 52 9.21 -8.40 -11.30
CA ALA A 52 9.20 -9.58 -12.14
C ALA A 52 7.93 -9.56 -13.01
N PRO A 53 7.90 -10.32 -14.13
CA PRO A 53 6.71 -10.41 -14.95
C PRO A 53 5.52 -10.99 -14.17
N ALA A 54 4.30 -10.55 -14.50
CA ALA A 54 3.09 -11.01 -13.82
C ALA A 54 2.82 -12.52 -13.99
N ASP A 55 3.36 -13.13 -15.02
CA ASP A 55 3.19 -14.57 -15.28
C ASP A 55 3.93 -15.48 -14.29
N VAL A 56 4.80 -14.95 -13.42
CA VAL A 56 5.36 -15.72 -12.31
C VAL A 56 4.34 -15.92 -11.16
N LEU A 57 3.23 -15.19 -11.19
CA LEU A 57 2.19 -15.28 -10.17
C LEU A 57 1.21 -16.42 -10.45
N PRO A 58 0.62 -17.05 -9.39
CA PRO A 58 -0.52 -17.94 -9.57
C PRO A 58 -1.68 -17.21 -10.27
N GLU A 59 -2.51 -17.96 -11.01
CA GLU A 59 -3.56 -17.38 -11.84
C GLU A 59 -4.44 -16.36 -11.13
N PRO A 60 -4.97 -16.60 -9.91
CA PRO A 60 -5.83 -15.60 -9.24
C PRO A 60 -5.10 -14.29 -8.95
N LEU A 61 -3.83 -14.36 -8.56
CA LEU A 61 -3.02 -13.17 -8.28
C LEU A 61 -2.60 -12.45 -9.57
N ARG A 62 -2.31 -13.23 -10.62
CA ARG A 62 -1.98 -12.67 -11.93
C ARG A 62 -3.15 -11.88 -12.51
N ASP A 63 -4.36 -12.41 -12.42
CA ASP A 63 -5.56 -11.72 -12.90
C ASP A 63 -5.78 -10.40 -12.16
N ARG A 64 -5.54 -10.38 -10.86
CA ARG A 64 -5.63 -9.16 -10.05
C ARG A 64 -4.54 -8.14 -10.42
N GLU A 65 -3.33 -8.61 -10.69
CA GLU A 65 -2.21 -7.75 -11.08
C GLU A 65 -2.45 -7.08 -12.42
N LEU A 66 -2.99 -7.82 -13.38
CA LEU A 66 -3.26 -7.35 -14.74
C LEU A 66 -4.60 -6.62 -14.88
N ALA A 67 -5.44 -6.62 -13.86
CA ALA A 67 -6.74 -5.96 -13.88
C ALA A 67 -6.57 -4.45 -14.07
N PRO A 68 -7.47 -3.80 -14.84
CA PRO A 68 -7.43 -2.36 -15.03
C PRO A 68 -7.56 -1.62 -13.69
N ARG A 69 -6.72 -0.63 -13.50
CA ARG A 69 -6.78 0.21 -12.29
C ARG A 69 -8.05 1.03 -12.29
N LYS A 70 -8.80 0.96 -11.19
CA LYS A 70 -10.01 1.74 -10.99
C LYS A 70 -9.83 2.67 -9.81
N ARG A 71 -10.25 3.90 -9.96
CA ARG A 71 -10.26 4.90 -8.89
C ARG A 71 -11.61 5.59 -8.88
N LYS A 72 -12.03 6.01 -7.71
CA LYS A 72 -13.22 6.84 -7.60
C LYS A 72 -12.98 8.18 -8.29
N PRO A 73 -13.98 8.77 -8.95
CA PRO A 73 -13.83 10.10 -9.50
C PRO A 73 -13.60 11.14 -8.40
N LEU A 74 -12.99 12.26 -8.76
CA LEU A 74 -12.56 13.27 -7.80
C LEU A 74 -13.71 13.82 -6.97
N ASP A 75 -14.87 14.02 -7.58
CA ASP A 75 -16.09 14.53 -6.94
C ASP A 75 -16.67 13.61 -5.85
N ARG A 76 -16.18 12.37 -5.80
CA ARG A 76 -16.53 11.40 -4.75
C ARG A 76 -15.50 11.33 -3.62
N MET A 77 -14.43 12.09 -3.72
CA MET A 77 -13.30 12.00 -2.81
C MET A 77 -12.87 13.34 -2.24
N ALA A 78 -13.17 14.42 -2.92
CA ALA A 78 -12.77 15.76 -2.51
C ALA A 78 -13.98 16.70 -2.58
N PHE A 79 -14.14 17.51 -1.56
CA PHE A 79 -15.28 18.39 -1.38
C PHE A 79 -14.79 19.78 -1.01
N GLU A 80 -15.57 20.80 -1.38
CA GLU A 80 -15.24 22.19 -1.06
C GLU A 80 -16.21 22.77 -0.05
N GLY A 81 -15.68 23.25 1.06
CA GLY A 81 -16.47 23.91 2.09
C GLY A 81 -17.21 23.00 3.08
N GLY A 82 -17.58 21.80 2.67
CA GLY A 82 -18.28 20.84 3.51
C GLY A 82 -18.35 19.45 2.89
N TRP A 83 -18.76 18.48 3.68
CA TRP A 83 -18.88 17.09 3.23
C TRP A 83 -19.91 16.99 2.09
N GLU A 84 -19.54 16.25 1.04
CA GLU A 84 -20.37 16.05 -0.16
C GLU A 84 -20.73 17.34 -0.92
N GLN A 85 -20.05 18.46 -0.66
CA GLN A 85 -20.22 19.68 -1.41
C GLN A 85 -19.35 19.65 -2.66
N GLU A 86 -19.94 20.03 -3.79
CA GLU A 86 -19.28 19.97 -5.09
C GLU A 86 -18.05 20.88 -5.15
N LEU A 87 -16.98 20.39 -5.78
CA LEU A 87 -15.79 21.21 -6.06
C LEU A 87 -16.12 22.28 -7.09
N ARG A 88 -15.78 23.52 -6.79
CA ARG A 88 -15.86 24.65 -7.72
C ARG A 88 -14.50 24.77 -8.42
N ALA A 89 -14.37 24.11 -9.52
CA ALA A 89 -13.12 24.11 -10.25
C ALA A 89 -12.86 25.47 -10.93
#